data_36b592c802fe7e6ca4f26a6f74eb35ca
#
_entry.id   36b592c802fe7e6ca4f26a6f74eb35ca
#
_cell.length_a   1.000
_cell.length_b   1.000
_cell.length_c   1.000
_cell.angle_alpha   90.00
_cell.angle_beta   90.00
_cell.angle_gamma   90.00
#
_symmetry.space_group_name_H-M   'P 1'
#
loop_
_entity.id
_entity.type
_entity.pdbx_description
1 polymer ?
#
loop_
_entity_poly.entity_id
_entity_poly.type
_entity_poly.pdbx_seq_one_letter_code
_entity_poly.pdbx_strand_id
1 'polypeptide(L)'
;EIAQCLVGSEMCIRDSFRLDSIERQKIYRYMSNFSTSFKRGNLTKGLFICGNFQIGKTYSLACGANLFAKSGIDSLLIYFPDLIRELKSLLNKADEFEDRINMLKSVDVLMLDDIGAELPSAWVRDEILCPILNYRAQEGLPVFFSTNYTIEGLRDFYIRPDGSINSADRLMSRIKSLATFVELK
;
A
#
# COMPACT_ATOMS: atom_id res chain seq x y z
N GLU A 1 -10.39 14.40 10.94
CA GLU A 1 -9.82 15.05 9.72
C GLU A 1 -8.74 14.22 9.03
N ILE A 2 -9.01 12.93 8.72
CA ILE A 2 -8.01 12.06 8.07
C ILE A 2 -8.56 11.47 6.75
N ALA A 3 -9.65 11.97 6.25
CA ALA A 3 -10.14 11.64 4.91
C ALA A 3 -9.82 12.77 3.92
N GLN A 4 -8.60 13.32 3.96
CA GLN A 4 -8.13 14.29 2.96
C GLN A 4 -7.23 13.62 1.94
N CYS A 5 -7.81 12.75 1.11
CA CYS A 5 -7.21 12.45 -0.17
C CYS A 5 -8.31 12.36 -1.22
N LEU A 6 -8.43 13.41 -2.03
CA LEU A 6 -9.17 13.43 -3.31
C LEU A 6 -10.70 13.18 -3.23
N VAL A 7 -11.42 13.85 -2.32
CA VAL A 7 -12.85 14.04 -2.48
C VAL A 7 -13.09 15.28 -3.34
N GLY A 8 -12.91 15.11 -4.62
CA GLY A 8 -13.34 16.04 -5.65
C GLY A 8 -14.23 15.29 -6.63
N SER A 9 -15.53 15.48 -6.49
CA SER A 9 -16.63 15.00 -7.30
C SER A 9 -17.25 13.68 -6.88
N GLU A 10 -18.55 13.75 -6.54
CA GLU A 10 -19.51 12.66 -6.43
C GLU A 10 -19.71 11.95 -7.78
N MET A 11 -18.69 11.27 -8.27
CA MET A 11 -18.86 10.41 -9.43
C MET A 11 -18.89 8.97 -8.96
N CYS A 12 -20.03 8.35 -9.11
CA CYS A 12 -20.31 6.95 -8.77
C CYS A 12 -19.18 6.02 -9.19
N ILE A 13 -18.55 5.39 -8.21
CA ILE A 13 -17.46 4.41 -8.38
C ILE A 13 -17.84 3.27 -9.32
N ARG A 14 -19.14 2.98 -9.42
CA ARG A 14 -19.69 1.95 -10.32
C ARG A 14 -19.53 2.31 -11.79
N ASP A 15 -19.52 3.62 -12.12
CA ASP A 15 -19.46 4.11 -13.51
C ASP A 15 -18.03 4.47 -13.94
N SER A 16 -17.09 4.56 -13.01
CA SER A 16 -15.72 5.00 -13.28
C SER A 16 -14.69 3.87 -13.29
N PHE A 17 -14.94 2.72 -12.64
CA PHE A 17 -14.03 1.58 -12.76
C PHE A 17 -14.19 0.96 -14.16
N ARG A 18 -13.29 1.30 -15.08
CA ARG A 18 -13.25 0.65 -16.40
C ARG A 18 -12.98 -0.84 -16.19
N LEU A 19 -14.03 -1.64 -16.28
CA LEU A 19 -13.99 -3.11 -16.19
C LEU A 19 -13.67 -3.75 -17.54
N ASP A 20 -12.78 -3.10 -18.30
CA ASP A 20 -12.41 -3.44 -19.67
C ASP A 20 -11.39 -4.59 -19.76
N SER A 21 -10.80 -4.99 -18.63
CA SER A 21 -9.93 -6.16 -18.57
C SER A 21 -10.31 -7.13 -17.45
N ILE A 22 -9.93 -8.40 -17.62
CA ILE A 22 -10.19 -9.47 -16.63
C ILE A 22 -9.48 -9.16 -15.30
N GLU A 23 -8.28 -8.58 -15.36
CA GLU A 23 -7.47 -8.23 -14.20
C GLU A 23 -8.14 -7.13 -13.39
N ARG A 24 -8.68 -6.09 -14.04
CA ARG A 24 -9.41 -5.00 -13.36
C ARG A 24 -10.70 -5.52 -12.72
N GLN A 25 -11.42 -6.44 -13.39
CA GLN A 25 -12.59 -7.09 -12.81
C GLN A 25 -12.23 -7.91 -11.56
N LYS A 26 -11.09 -8.62 -11.57
CA LYS A 26 -10.58 -9.36 -10.40
C LYS A 26 -10.27 -8.42 -9.24
N ILE A 27 -9.55 -7.31 -9.50
CA ILE A 27 -9.24 -6.31 -8.48
C ILE A 27 -10.51 -5.73 -7.88
N TYR A 28 -11.46 -5.32 -8.71
CA TYR A 28 -12.75 -4.77 -8.25
C TYR A 28 -13.51 -5.77 -7.37
N ARG A 29 -13.65 -7.02 -7.83
CA ARG A 29 -14.33 -8.08 -7.06
C ARG A 29 -13.63 -8.32 -5.74
N TYR A 30 -12.30 -8.35 -5.74
CA TYR A 30 -11.53 -8.53 -4.51
C TYR A 30 -11.80 -7.40 -3.52
N MET A 31 -11.68 -6.14 -3.94
CA MET A 31 -11.91 -4.97 -3.08
C MET A 31 -13.36 -4.88 -2.60
N SER A 32 -14.34 -5.22 -3.45
CA SER A 32 -15.74 -5.27 -3.08
C SER A 32 -16.03 -6.36 -2.03
N ASN A 33 -15.50 -7.55 -2.23
CA ASN A 33 -15.62 -8.63 -1.22
C ASN A 33 -14.89 -8.28 0.07
N PHE A 34 -13.70 -7.69 -0.04
CA PHE A 34 -12.96 -7.22 1.10
C PHE A 34 -13.76 -6.21 1.91
N SER A 35 -14.35 -5.19 1.27
CA SER A 35 -15.10 -4.13 1.95
C SER A 35 -16.32 -4.64 2.73
N THR A 36 -16.89 -5.77 2.31
CA THR A 36 -18.06 -6.39 2.98
C THR A 36 -17.67 -7.42 4.04
N SER A 37 -16.47 -8.02 3.94
CA SER A 37 -16.02 -9.12 4.82
C SER A 37 -14.95 -8.70 5.83
N PHE A 38 -14.37 -7.53 5.68
CA PHE A 38 -13.29 -7.05 6.55
C PHE A 38 -13.74 -6.96 8.00
N LYS A 39 -12.95 -7.55 8.88
CA LYS A 39 -13.05 -7.38 10.34
C LYS A 39 -11.65 -7.18 10.87
N ARG A 40 -11.47 -6.11 11.64
CA ARG A 40 -10.18 -5.80 12.27
C ARG A 40 -9.69 -6.97 13.11
N GLY A 41 -8.40 -7.31 12.99
CA GLY A 41 -7.79 -8.44 13.69
C GLY A 41 -7.95 -9.80 13.01
N ASN A 42 -8.73 -9.91 11.93
CA ASN A 42 -8.72 -11.10 11.09
C ASN A 42 -7.61 -10.96 10.04
N LEU A 43 -6.85 -12.04 9.83
CA LEU A 43 -5.78 -12.11 8.83
C LEU A 43 -6.36 -12.04 7.40
N THR A 44 -6.79 -10.84 6.99
CA THR A 44 -7.25 -10.60 5.62
C THR A 44 -6.11 -9.94 4.85
N LYS A 45 -5.71 -10.53 3.73
CA LYS A 45 -4.66 -9.95 2.87
C LYS A 45 -5.18 -8.75 2.10
N GLY A 46 -4.31 -7.78 1.82
CA GLY A 46 -4.55 -6.77 0.79
C GLY A 46 -4.18 -7.26 -0.60
N LEU A 47 -3.95 -6.33 -1.54
CA LEU A 47 -3.46 -6.61 -2.88
C LEU A 47 -2.10 -5.96 -3.12
N PHE A 48 -1.25 -6.68 -3.87
CA PHE A 48 -0.04 -6.15 -4.48
C PHE A 48 -0.28 -6.04 -5.99
N ILE A 49 -0.51 -4.80 -6.45
CA ILE A 49 -0.86 -4.51 -7.85
C ILE A 49 0.40 -4.06 -8.57
N CYS A 50 0.94 -4.90 -9.45
CA CYS A 50 2.08 -4.56 -10.28
C CYS A 50 1.68 -4.42 -11.75
N GLY A 51 2.54 -3.75 -12.54
CA GLY A 51 2.36 -3.60 -13.98
C GLY A 51 2.95 -2.30 -14.52
N ASN A 52 2.88 -2.10 -15.82
CA ASN A 52 3.49 -0.97 -16.52
C ASN A 52 2.94 0.40 -16.06
N PHE A 53 3.61 1.47 -16.48
CA PHE A 53 3.16 2.83 -16.23
C PHE A 53 1.77 3.09 -16.86
N GLN A 54 0.98 3.96 -16.22
CA GLN A 54 -0.29 4.50 -16.73
C GLN A 54 -1.42 3.46 -16.96
N ILE A 55 -1.29 2.23 -16.48
CA ILE A 55 -2.35 1.21 -16.63
C ILE A 55 -3.44 1.26 -15.53
N GLY A 56 -3.44 2.29 -14.69
CA GLY A 56 -4.52 2.53 -13.71
C GLY A 56 -4.33 1.86 -12.34
N LYS A 57 -3.09 1.55 -11.91
CA LYS A 57 -2.82 0.98 -10.58
C LYS A 57 -3.27 1.92 -9.45
N THR A 58 -2.78 3.16 -9.45
CA THR A 58 -3.18 4.22 -8.50
C THR A 58 -4.70 4.42 -8.49
N TYR A 59 -5.30 4.44 -9.69
CA TYR A 59 -6.74 4.55 -9.83
C TYR A 59 -7.49 3.37 -9.16
N SER A 60 -6.98 2.16 -9.31
CA SER A 60 -7.54 0.98 -8.63
C SER A 60 -7.49 1.11 -7.11
N LEU A 61 -6.37 1.61 -6.55
CA LEU A 61 -6.24 1.86 -5.12
C LEU A 61 -7.23 2.95 -4.65
N ALA A 62 -7.37 4.05 -5.39
CA ALA A 62 -8.30 5.13 -5.06
C ALA A 62 -9.76 4.66 -5.06
N CYS A 63 -10.14 3.82 -6.04
CA CYS A 63 -11.47 3.19 -6.04
C CYS A 63 -11.68 2.27 -4.83
N GLY A 64 -10.65 1.52 -4.44
CA GLY A 64 -10.67 0.69 -3.22
C GLY A 64 -10.86 1.53 -1.97
N ALA A 65 -10.10 2.61 -1.81
CA ALA A 65 -10.22 3.52 -0.66
C ALA A 65 -11.64 4.08 -0.53
N ASN A 66 -12.26 4.47 -1.64
CA ASN A 66 -13.64 4.93 -1.65
C ASN A 66 -14.65 3.83 -1.27
N LEU A 67 -14.44 2.59 -1.71
CA LEU A 67 -15.28 1.45 -1.29
C LEU A 67 -15.16 1.20 0.21
N PHE A 68 -13.94 1.26 0.75
CA PHE A 68 -13.68 1.07 2.18
C PHE A 68 -14.33 2.17 3.02
N ALA A 69 -14.19 3.43 2.61
CA ALA A 69 -14.84 4.56 3.29
C ALA A 69 -16.37 4.42 3.31
N LYS A 70 -16.99 3.98 2.21
CA LYS A 70 -18.44 3.72 2.15
C LYS A 70 -18.87 2.57 3.07
N SER A 71 -17.98 1.65 3.37
CA SER A 71 -18.21 0.52 4.28
C SER A 71 -17.83 0.83 5.74
N GLY A 72 -17.43 2.08 6.05
CA GLY A 72 -17.01 2.51 7.39
C GLY A 72 -15.65 1.94 7.81
N ILE A 73 -14.80 1.58 6.85
CA ILE A 73 -13.44 1.10 7.11
C ILE A 73 -12.47 2.26 6.98
N ASP A 74 -11.71 2.54 8.04
CA ASP A 74 -10.67 3.56 8.03
C ASP A 74 -9.51 3.13 7.12
N SER A 75 -9.30 3.87 6.05
CA SER A 75 -8.22 3.58 5.10
C SER A 75 -7.38 4.80 4.81
N LEU A 76 -6.08 4.57 4.63
CA LEU A 76 -5.09 5.61 4.34
C LEU A 76 -4.36 5.26 3.04
N LEU A 77 -4.65 6.02 1.98
CA LEU A 77 -3.96 5.93 0.70
C LEU A 77 -2.86 7.00 0.63
N ILE A 78 -1.62 6.57 0.44
CA ILE A 78 -0.44 7.45 0.41
C ILE A 78 0.42 7.15 -0.81
N TYR A 79 0.83 8.19 -1.52
CA TYR A 79 1.90 8.12 -2.51
C TYR A 79 3.24 7.96 -1.77
N PHE A 80 3.86 6.78 -1.93
CA PHE A 80 4.98 6.36 -1.09
C PHE A 80 6.21 7.27 -1.18
N PRO A 81 6.64 7.77 -2.36
CA PRO A 81 7.76 8.71 -2.43
C PRO A 81 7.54 10.00 -1.64
N ASP A 82 6.30 10.50 -1.57
CA ASP A 82 5.98 11.70 -0.80
C ASP A 82 6.03 11.43 0.70
N LEU A 83 5.53 10.26 1.14
CA LEU A 83 5.66 9.82 2.52
C LEU A 83 7.13 9.78 2.96
N ILE A 84 8.02 9.25 2.11
CA ILE A 84 9.44 9.20 2.44
C ILE A 84 10.06 10.60 2.55
N ARG A 85 9.65 11.55 1.70
CA ARG A 85 10.07 12.96 1.83
C ARG A 85 9.55 13.60 3.11
N GLU A 86 8.29 13.37 3.46
CA GLU A 86 7.68 13.83 4.71
C GLU A 86 8.45 13.28 5.91
N LEU A 87 8.63 11.96 6.02
CA LEU A 87 9.34 11.32 7.13
C LEU A 87 10.77 11.83 7.29
N LYS A 88 11.49 12.08 6.18
CA LYS A 88 12.82 12.70 6.24
C LYS A 88 12.79 14.12 6.81
N SER A 89 11.75 14.90 6.52
CA SER A 89 11.61 16.25 7.09
C SER A 89 11.29 16.24 8.60
N LEU A 90 10.76 15.14 9.10
CA LEU A 90 10.41 14.93 10.51
C LEU A 90 11.55 14.34 11.36
N LEU A 91 12.69 14.00 10.77
CA LEU A 91 13.80 13.36 11.52
C LEU A 91 14.29 14.16 12.74
N ASN A 92 14.15 15.49 12.72
CA ASN A 92 14.51 16.36 13.86
C ASN A 92 13.30 16.67 14.78
N LYS A 93 12.16 16.01 14.59
CA LYS A 93 10.90 16.21 15.30
C LYS A 93 10.38 14.83 15.75
N ALA A 94 11.00 14.30 16.80
CA ALA A 94 10.79 12.90 17.20
C ALA A 94 9.32 12.56 17.45
N ASP A 95 8.58 13.43 18.13
CA ASP A 95 7.17 13.19 18.47
C ASP A 95 6.29 13.16 17.21
N GLU A 96 6.46 14.09 16.28
CA GLU A 96 5.72 14.15 15.02
C GLU A 96 6.07 12.91 14.13
N PHE A 97 7.33 12.49 14.13
CA PHE A 97 7.79 11.31 13.41
C PHE A 97 7.12 10.04 13.95
N GLU A 98 7.15 9.84 15.28
CA GLU A 98 6.54 8.67 15.92
C GLU A 98 5.03 8.66 15.75
N ASP A 99 4.35 9.79 15.87
CA ASP A 99 2.91 9.88 15.62
C ASP A 99 2.57 9.45 14.19
N ARG A 100 3.37 9.88 13.21
CA ARG A 100 3.18 9.49 11.81
C ARG A 100 3.40 7.99 11.59
N ILE A 101 4.45 7.43 12.16
CA ILE A 101 4.71 5.98 12.11
C ILE A 101 3.58 5.19 12.79
N ASN A 102 3.11 5.63 13.93
CA ASN A 102 2.02 4.98 14.65
C ASN A 102 0.70 5.02 13.87
N MET A 103 0.39 6.12 13.18
CA MET A 103 -0.75 6.19 12.26
C MET A 103 -0.64 5.14 11.15
N LEU A 104 0.53 5.02 10.51
CA LEU A 104 0.77 4.02 9.45
C LEU A 104 0.66 2.58 9.96
N LYS A 105 1.05 2.34 11.21
CA LYS A 105 0.92 1.04 11.86
C LYS A 105 -0.53 0.70 12.18
N SER A 106 -1.33 1.66 12.66
CA SER A 106 -2.60 1.40 13.35
C SER A 106 -3.87 1.56 12.50
N VAL A 107 -3.83 2.29 11.38
CA VAL A 107 -5.01 2.43 10.50
C VAL A 107 -5.51 1.07 10.03
N ASP A 108 -6.82 0.89 9.89
CA ASP A 108 -7.40 -0.40 9.52
C ASP A 108 -6.84 -0.94 8.20
N VAL A 109 -6.82 -0.10 7.16
CA VAL A 109 -6.26 -0.45 5.85
C VAL A 109 -5.22 0.58 5.43
N LEU A 110 -3.99 0.13 5.22
CA LEU A 110 -2.92 0.95 4.64
C LEU A 110 -2.78 0.67 3.15
N MET A 111 -2.71 1.71 2.33
CA MET A 111 -2.55 1.63 0.89
C MET A 111 -1.31 2.43 0.48
N LEU A 112 -0.25 1.76 0.06
CA LEU A 112 1.03 2.35 -0.36
C LEU A 112 1.10 2.38 -1.88
N ASP A 113 0.97 3.56 -2.46
CA ASP A 113 1.00 3.75 -3.91
C ASP A 113 2.42 4.01 -4.40
N ASP A 114 2.79 3.29 -5.47
CA ASP A 114 4.03 3.42 -6.24
C ASP A 114 5.30 3.13 -5.41
N ILE A 115 5.32 2.03 -4.63
CA ILE A 115 6.53 1.57 -3.93
C ILE A 115 7.61 1.19 -4.94
N GLY A 116 8.85 1.60 -4.66
CA GLY A 116 9.98 1.46 -5.57
C GLY A 116 10.20 2.67 -6.49
N ALA A 117 9.34 3.71 -6.43
CA ALA A 117 9.56 4.97 -7.15
C ALA A 117 10.40 5.98 -6.35
N GLU A 118 10.61 5.74 -5.07
CA GLU A 118 11.54 6.50 -4.22
C GLU A 118 13.01 6.17 -4.56
N LEU A 119 13.95 6.96 -4.02
CA LEU A 119 15.36 6.59 -4.10
C LEU A 119 15.64 5.33 -3.25
N PRO A 120 16.35 4.32 -3.82
CA PRO A 120 16.72 3.12 -3.08
C PRO A 120 17.48 3.47 -1.80
N SER A 121 17.01 2.99 -0.65
CA SER A 121 17.58 3.34 0.66
C SER A 121 17.44 2.18 1.65
N ALA A 122 18.55 1.81 2.31
CA ALA A 122 18.53 0.83 3.39
C ALA A 122 17.69 1.34 4.58
N TRP A 123 17.74 2.65 4.87
CA TRP A 123 16.92 3.26 5.91
C TRP A 123 15.43 3.11 5.63
N VAL A 124 14.97 3.35 4.40
CA VAL A 124 13.55 3.16 4.02
C VAL A 124 13.15 1.71 4.19
N ARG A 125 13.98 0.78 3.74
CA ARG A 125 13.73 -0.66 3.84
C ARG A 125 13.65 -1.14 5.29
N ASP A 126 14.69 -0.83 6.10
CA ASP A 126 14.91 -1.45 7.39
C ASP A 126 14.25 -0.67 8.54
N GLU A 127 14.22 0.68 8.48
CA GLU A 127 13.71 1.51 9.57
C GLU A 127 12.26 1.99 9.35
N ILE A 128 11.76 1.98 8.10
CA ILE A 128 10.40 2.42 7.80
C ILE A 128 9.51 1.24 7.40
N LEU A 129 9.79 0.60 6.27
CA LEU A 129 8.89 -0.45 5.75
C LEU A 129 8.86 -1.69 6.64
N CYS A 130 10.01 -2.25 7.01
CA CYS A 130 10.04 -3.48 7.79
C CYS A 130 9.31 -3.36 9.14
N PRO A 131 9.51 -2.33 9.97
CA PRO A 131 8.78 -2.19 11.23
C PRO A 131 7.27 -2.00 11.06
N ILE A 132 6.84 -1.18 10.08
CA ILE A 132 5.41 -0.98 9.79
C ILE A 132 4.77 -2.29 9.35
N LEU A 133 5.36 -2.99 8.37
CA LEU A 133 4.79 -4.22 7.85
C LEU A 133 4.83 -5.37 8.86
N ASN A 134 5.87 -5.43 9.72
CA ASN A 134 5.92 -6.41 10.82
C ASN A 134 4.77 -6.20 11.81
N TYR A 135 4.56 -4.96 12.27
CA TYR A 135 3.47 -4.64 13.18
C TYR A 135 2.12 -5.01 12.57
N ARG A 136 1.88 -4.60 11.31
CA ARG A 136 0.62 -4.87 10.62
C ARG A 136 0.37 -6.36 10.40
N ALA A 137 1.42 -7.13 10.12
CA ALA A 137 1.32 -8.59 9.99
C ALA A 137 0.95 -9.26 11.32
N GLN A 138 1.49 -8.78 12.44
CA GLN A 138 1.17 -9.30 13.80
C GLN A 138 -0.26 -8.96 14.21
N GLU A 139 -0.72 -7.74 13.90
CA GLU A 139 -2.07 -7.27 14.24
C GLU A 139 -3.14 -7.70 13.23
N GLY A 140 -2.78 -8.44 12.17
CA GLY A 140 -3.72 -8.85 11.13
C GLY A 140 -4.28 -7.69 10.30
N LEU A 141 -3.53 -6.59 10.17
CA LEU A 141 -3.93 -5.37 9.46
C LEU A 141 -3.46 -5.44 8.00
N PRO A 142 -4.36 -5.41 7.01
CA PRO A 142 -4.02 -5.54 5.60
C PRO A 142 -3.24 -4.35 5.06
N VAL A 143 -2.42 -4.61 4.03
CA VAL A 143 -1.74 -3.58 3.26
C VAL A 143 -1.99 -3.82 1.78
N PHE A 144 -2.36 -2.75 1.08
CA PHE A 144 -2.46 -2.72 -0.37
C PHE A 144 -1.25 -1.98 -0.94
N PHE A 145 -0.72 -2.48 -2.03
CA PHE A 145 0.45 -1.89 -2.68
C PHE A 145 0.19 -1.68 -4.17
N SER A 146 0.77 -0.64 -4.73
CA SER A 146 1.00 -0.54 -6.16
C SER A 146 2.48 -0.33 -6.46
N THR A 147 2.94 -0.82 -7.60
CA THR A 147 4.33 -0.68 -8.06
C THR A 147 4.45 -0.89 -9.56
N ASN A 148 5.52 -0.36 -10.15
CA ASN A 148 5.91 -0.61 -11.53
C ASN A 148 6.87 -1.82 -11.67
N TYR A 149 7.28 -2.41 -10.57
CA TYR A 149 8.17 -3.56 -10.53
C TYR A 149 7.39 -4.88 -10.41
N THR A 150 7.96 -5.95 -10.97
CA THR A 150 7.62 -7.31 -10.52
C THR A 150 8.12 -7.50 -9.08
N ILE A 151 7.73 -8.58 -8.44
CA ILE A 151 8.20 -8.86 -7.07
C ILE A 151 9.72 -9.06 -7.02
N GLU A 152 10.28 -9.68 -8.05
CA GLU A 152 11.72 -9.88 -8.20
C GLU A 152 12.42 -8.54 -8.46
N GLY A 153 11.88 -7.70 -9.35
CA GLY A 153 12.41 -6.37 -9.63
C GLY A 153 12.38 -5.45 -8.41
N LEU A 154 11.34 -5.53 -7.58
CA LEU A 154 11.25 -4.78 -6.32
C LEU A 154 12.25 -5.30 -5.29
N ARG A 155 12.46 -6.61 -5.22
CA ARG A 155 13.53 -7.21 -4.42
C ARG A 155 14.90 -6.66 -4.80
N ASP A 156 15.22 -6.69 -6.09
CA ASP A 156 16.50 -6.17 -6.60
C ASP A 156 16.66 -4.67 -6.35
N PHE A 157 15.57 -3.90 -6.45
CA PHE A 157 15.54 -2.49 -6.09
C PHE A 157 15.98 -2.28 -4.62
N TYR A 158 15.47 -3.09 -3.68
CA TYR A 158 15.81 -2.97 -2.26
C TYR A 158 17.14 -3.63 -1.86
N ILE A 159 17.79 -4.40 -2.74
CA ILE A 159 19.17 -4.87 -2.55
C ILE A 159 20.20 -3.76 -2.88
N ARG A 160 19.91 -2.90 -3.86
CA ARG A 160 20.87 -1.91 -4.40
C ARG A 160 21.55 -1.01 -3.38
N PRO A 161 20.91 -0.52 -2.30
CA PRO A 161 21.56 0.45 -1.39
C PRO A 161 22.83 -0.03 -0.73
N ASP A 162 22.87 -1.31 -0.36
CA ASP A 162 23.94 -1.90 0.47
C ASP A 162 24.30 -3.35 0.09
N GLY A 163 23.70 -3.89 -0.95
CA GLY A 163 23.88 -5.29 -1.37
C GLY A 163 23.28 -6.34 -0.42
N SER A 164 22.48 -5.92 0.58
CA SER A 164 21.94 -6.83 1.60
C SER A 164 20.77 -7.64 1.08
N ILE A 165 21.06 -8.84 0.58
CA ILE A 165 20.07 -9.82 0.10
C ILE A 165 19.10 -10.21 1.23
N ASN A 166 19.63 -10.53 2.42
CA ASN A 166 18.82 -11.00 3.54
C ASN A 166 17.79 -9.96 4.01
N SER A 167 18.15 -8.68 4.01
CA SER A 167 17.24 -7.60 4.40
C SER A 167 16.13 -7.42 3.36
N ALA A 168 16.46 -7.45 2.08
CA ALA A 168 15.48 -7.39 1.01
C ALA A 168 14.54 -8.62 1.04
N ASP A 169 15.07 -9.83 1.27
CA ASP A 169 14.25 -11.04 1.37
C ASP A 169 13.29 -11.02 2.55
N ARG A 170 13.70 -10.46 3.69
CA ARG A 170 12.81 -10.23 4.83
C ARG A 170 11.65 -9.30 4.47
N LEU A 171 11.94 -8.17 3.80
CA LEU A 171 10.90 -7.26 3.33
C LEU A 171 9.94 -7.95 2.37
N MET A 172 10.46 -8.66 1.34
CA MET A 172 9.62 -9.38 0.38
C MET A 172 8.74 -10.44 1.05
N SER A 173 9.26 -11.15 2.05
CA SER A 173 8.50 -12.12 2.84
C SER A 173 7.31 -11.46 3.54
N ARG A 174 7.49 -10.25 4.11
CA ARG A 174 6.41 -9.49 4.75
C ARG A 174 5.35 -9.03 3.74
N ILE A 175 5.78 -8.51 2.60
CA ILE A 175 4.85 -8.13 1.53
C ILE A 175 4.02 -9.34 1.08
N LYS A 176 4.65 -10.50 0.86
CA LYS A 176 3.96 -11.74 0.48
C LYS A 176 2.98 -12.26 1.55
N SER A 177 3.27 -12.03 2.82
CA SER A 177 2.35 -12.41 3.91
C SER A 177 1.13 -11.50 3.97
N LEU A 178 1.26 -10.22 3.64
CA LEU A 178 0.24 -9.18 3.78
C LEU A 178 -0.63 -8.97 2.53
N ALA A 179 -0.19 -9.40 1.35
CA ALA A 179 -0.88 -9.10 0.10
C ALA A 179 -0.91 -10.27 -0.88
N THR A 180 -2.00 -10.32 -1.67
CA THR A 180 -2.15 -11.21 -2.83
C THR A 180 -1.71 -10.48 -4.10
N PHE A 181 -0.96 -11.16 -4.97
CA PHE A 181 -0.35 -10.56 -6.15
C PHE A 181 -1.32 -10.54 -7.33
N VAL A 182 -1.39 -9.38 -8.00
CA VAL A 182 -2.14 -9.18 -9.24
C VAL A 182 -1.29 -8.33 -10.19
N GLU A 183 -1.05 -8.87 -11.39
CA GLU A 183 -0.39 -8.13 -12.46
C GLU A 183 -1.45 -7.51 -13.38
N LEU A 184 -1.41 -6.19 -13.56
CA LEU A 184 -2.18 -5.46 -14.57
C LEU A 184 -1.38 -5.44 -15.89
N LYS A 185 -2.04 -5.83 -16.96
CA LYS A 185 -1.50 -5.82 -18.33
C LYS A 185 -2.27 -4.86 -19.21
#